data_fd9bd2eef1dc8f9528c818eaefed8c3e
#
_entry.id   fd9bd2eef1dc8f9528c818eaefed8c3e
#
_cell.length_a   1.000
_cell.length_b   1.000
_cell.length_c   1.000
_cell.angle_alpha   90.00
_cell.angle_beta   90.00
_cell.angle_gamma   90.00
#
_symmetry.space_group_name_H-M   'P 1'
#
loop_
_entity.id
_entity.type
_entity.pdbx_description
1 polymer ?
#
loop_
_entity_poly.entity_id
_entity_poly.type
_entity_poly.pdbx_seq_one_letter_code
_entity_poly.pdbx_strand_id
1 'polypeptide(L)'
;MALCYLILGTLAGLRANAQATPRIQFEKYKLPNGLEVILHEDHSTPIISVDTWYHVGSGDEQVGRTGFAHLFEHIMFMGSQHVPVGAFDQLLESAGANNNGSTTEDRTNYYEILPSNALQLALWLDADRMGFLLPTMDLAKVNLQRDVVKNERRQRVDNVPYGRADEIILAALYPKTHPYSWPVIGSMSDLSAASLTDVQNFFKTYYAPNNATLTIAGDFDPATVKKLVAQYFGSIPRGPEVKRRLTVPAVVIPRDTFLVLEDKVQLPRLFYTWHSVKRFSKDDAALDILAQIIANDKNSRLYKKLVYDLQVAQDVSAFQDGSRLDGKFQIDVTPKPGQKVADIDRIVQAEIANVINTGVAPRELQRAQNLYKASFLNRLASVLGKAEVLNSYNYFVGNPDYVQQDAARYERVTAADVQRVAKTYLGRPKIVLTVVPEGKKDMMLTASGGDR
;
A
#
# COMPACT_ATOMS: atom_id res chain seq x y z
N MET A 1 15.42 -17.59 73.38
CA MET A 1 15.97 -18.08 72.10
C MET A 1 14.87 -18.06 71.06
N ALA A 2 14.83 -17.00 70.25
CA ALA A 2 13.86 -16.86 69.15
C ALA A 2 14.60 -17.01 67.84
N LEU A 3 14.23 -18.02 67.04
CA LEU A 3 14.83 -18.37 65.78
C LEU A 3 14.13 -17.57 64.65
N CYS A 4 14.81 -16.54 64.07
CA CYS A 4 14.37 -15.86 62.88
C CYS A 4 14.71 -16.68 61.65
N TYR A 5 13.70 -17.17 60.93
CA TYR A 5 13.87 -17.73 59.58
C TYR A 5 13.84 -16.58 58.54
N LEU A 6 14.96 -16.34 57.91
CA LEU A 6 15.06 -15.48 56.70
C LEU A 6 14.57 -16.30 55.49
N ILE A 7 13.45 -15.94 54.92
CA ILE A 7 12.99 -16.47 53.63
C ILE A 7 13.63 -15.61 52.55
N LEU A 8 14.70 -16.12 51.89
CA LEU A 8 15.18 -15.58 50.64
C LEU A 8 14.22 -15.97 49.51
N GLY A 9 13.36 -15.05 49.14
CA GLY A 9 12.56 -15.19 47.93
C GLY A 9 13.40 -14.99 46.69
N THR A 10 13.66 -16.06 45.95
CA THR A 10 14.24 -16.00 44.59
C THR A 10 13.21 -15.40 43.66
N LEU A 11 13.35 -14.13 43.30
CA LEU A 11 12.68 -13.51 42.13
C LEU A 11 13.22 -14.15 40.87
N ALA A 12 12.61 -15.27 40.45
CA ALA A 12 12.75 -15.80 39.12
C ALA A 12 12.07 -14.77 38.16
N GLY A 13 12.88 -13.95 37.56
CA GLY A 13 12.41 -13.01 36.53
C GLY A 13 11.72 -13.80 35.42
N LEU A 14 10.41 -13.71 35.31
CA LEU A 14 9.64 -14.08 34.13
C LEU A 14 10.21 -13.28 32.94
N ARG A 15 11.18 -13.89 32.24
CA ARG A 15 11.52 -13.45 30.89
C ARG A 15 10.25 -13.71 30.06
N ALA A 16 9.49 -12.68 29.77
CA ALA A 16 8.50 -12.74 28.73
C ALA A 16 9.25 -13.22 27.47
N ASN A 17 9.02 -14.45 27.07
CA ASN A 17 9.51 -14.95 25.78
C ASN A 17 8.87 -14.04 24.74
N ALA A 18 9.67 -13.14 24.16
CA ALA A 18 9.25 -12.38 23.00
C ALA A 18 8.86 -13.42 21.95
N GLN A 19 7.58 -13.50 21.64
CA GLN A 19 7.05 -14.45 20.67
C GLN A 19 7.82 -14.28 19.37
N ALA A 20 8.55 -15.30 18.96
CA ALA A 20 9.33 -15.27 17.74
C ALA A 20 8.37 -15.02 16.55
N THR A 21 8.79 -14.22 15.59
CA THR A 21 8.03 -14.02 14.36
C THR A 21 7.78 -15.38 13.71
N PRO A 22 6.52 -15.75 13.41
CA PRO A 22 6.21 -17.05 12.82
C PRO A 22 6.88 -17.18 11.45
N ARG A 23 7.32 -18.38 11.11
CA ARG A 23 7.78 -18.72 9.77
C ARG A 23 6.59 -19.18 8.94
N ILE A 24 6.45 -18.66 7.72
CA ILE A 24 5.46 -19.15 6.77
C ILE A 24 6.11 -20.27 5.95
N GLN A 25 5.64 -21.49 6.12
CA GLN A 25 6.06 -22.63 5.28
C GLN A 25 5.35 -22.49 3.93
N PHE A 26 6.05 -22.71 2.83
CA PHE A 26 5.46 -22.65 1.50
C PHE A 26 6.23 -23.53 0.52
N GLU A 27 5.55 -23.90 -0.57
CA GLU A 27 6.18 -24.44 -1.77
C GLU A 27 6.07 -23.38 -2.89
N LYS A 28 7.15 -23.24 -3.68
CA LYS A 28 7.13 -22.37 -4.89
C LYS A 28 7.54 -23.18 -6.11
N TYR A 29 6.77 -23.08 -7.18
CA TYR A 29 7.09 -23.66 -8.49
C TYR A 29 6.62 -22.76 -9.63
N LYS A 30 6.94 -23.13 -10.86
CA LYS A 30 6.58 -22.38 -12.05
C LYS A 30 6.00 -23.32 -13.10
N LEU A 31 4.87 -22.94 -13.71
CA LEU A 31 4.31 -23.64 -14.85
C LEU A 31 5.11 -23.40 -16.12
N PRO A 32 5.03 -24.27 -17.15
CA PRO A 32 5.72 -24.08 -18.43
C PRO A 32 5.39 -22.75 -19.12
N ASN A 33 4.16 -22.24 -18.97
CA ASN A 33 3.74 -20.93 -19.50
C ASN A 33 4.28 -19.73 -18.73
N GLY A 34 4.99 -19.96 -17.62
CA GLY A 34 5.64 -18.92 -16.84
C GLY A 34 4.89 -18.45 -15.60
N LEU A 35 3.69 -18.93 -15.31
CA LEU A 35 2.96 -18.62 -14.09
C LEU A 35 3.75 -19.10 -12.86
N GLU A 36 4.09 -18.19 -11.96
CA GLU A 36 4.65 -18.53 -10.66
C GLU A 36 3.53 -18.91 -9.70
N VAL A 37 3.71 -20.01 -8.97
CA VAL A 37 2.73 -20.52 -8.01
C VAL A 37 3.38 -20.67 -6.65
N ILE A 38 2.72 -20.15 -5.60
CA ILE A 38 3.15 -20.27 -4.21
C ILE A 38 2.00 -20.93 -3.44
N LEU A 39 2.30 -22.00 -2.72
CA LEU A 39 1.36 -22.79 -1.92
C LEU A 39 1.74 -22.71 -0.45
N HIS A 40 0.84 -22.25 0.40
CA HIS A 40 0.97 -22.26 1.85
C HIS A 40 -0.15 -23.10 2.47
N GLU A 41 0.16 -24.35 2.82
CA GLU A 41 -0.76 -25.26 3.49
C GLU A 41 -0.93 -24.89 4.96
N ASP A 42 -2.19 -24.70 5.40
CA ASP A 42 -2.54 -24.38 6.79
C ASP A 42 -3.94 -24.92 7.13
N HIS A 43 -3.98 -26.02 7.87
CA HIS A 43 -5.22 -26.71 8.28
C HIS A 43 -5.85 -26.16 9.57
N SER A 44 -5.45 -24.98 10.03
CA SER A 44 -5.97 -24.39 11.27
C SER A 44 -7.46 -23.99 11.17
N THR A 45 -7.93 -23.71 9.97
CA THR A 45 -9.34 -23.39 9.66
C THR A 45 -9.69 -23.91 8.28
N PRO A 46 -10.94 -24.35 8.01
CA PRO A 46 -11.37 -24.87 6.70
C PRO A 46 -11.61 -23.74 5.69
N ILE A 47 -10.66 -22.81 5.55
CA ILE A 47 -10.73 -21.63 4.71
C ILE A 47 -9.48 -21.56 3.84
N ILE A 48 -9.63 -21.08 2.60
CA ILE A 48 -8.55 -20.85 1.65
C ILE A 48 -8.62 -19.41 1.16
N SER A 49 -7.47 -18.83 0.87
CA SER A 49 -7.32 -17.65 0.03
C SER A 49 -6.64 -18.04 -1.27
N VAL A 50 -7.23 -17.62 -2.39
CA VAL A 50 -6.60 -17.57 -3.72
C VAL A 50 -6.29 -16.12 -4.00
N ASP A 51 -5.03 -15.77 -4.29
CA ASP A 51 -4.58 -14.38 -4.50
C ASP A 51 -3.67 -14.32 -5.74
N THR A 52 -4.21 -13.82 -6.83
CA THR A 52 -3.52 -13.68 -8.12
C THR A 52 -3.00 -12.25 -8.27
N TRP A 53 -1.69 -12.08 -8.22
CA TRP A 53 -1.00 -10.82 -8.47
C TRP A 53 -0.55 -10.73 -9.93
N TYR A 54 -1.08 -9.74 -10.65
CA TYR A 54 -0.50 -9.29 -11.91
C TYR A 54 0.53 -8.20 -11.62
N HIS A 55 1.72 -8.39 -12.12
CA HIS A 55 2.84 -7.48 -11.90
C HIS A 55 2.73 -6.26 -12.83
N VAL A 56 1.68 -5.50 -12.67
CA VAL A 56 1.36 -4.28 -13.42
C VAL A 56 0.53 -3.35 -12.53
N GLY A 57 0.89 -2.09 -12.49
CA GLY A 57 0.16 -1.05 -11.77
C GLY A 57 0.17 0.25 -12.55
N SER A 58 -0.27 1.35 -11.91
CA SER A 58 -0.32 2.66 -12.58
C SER A 58 1.06 3.17 -13.01
N GLY A 59 2.13 2.70 -12.37
CA GLY A 59 3.51 3.03 -12.75
C GLY A 59 3.99 2.39 -14.06
N ASP A 60 3.26 1.44 -14.62
CA ASP A 60 3.54 0.84 -15.92
C ASP A 60 2.73 1.49 -17.06
N GLU A 61 1.88 2.46 -16.75
CA GLU A 61 1.09 3.23 -17.70
C GLU A 61 1.92 4.25 -18.47
N GLN A 62 1.31 4.84 -19.48
CA GLN A 62 1.92 5.91 -20.28
C GLN A 62 1.23 7.24 -20.00
N VAL A 63 1.97 8.34 -20.10
CA VAL A 63 1.41 9.68 -20.04
C VAL A 63 0.30 9.83 -21.08
N GLY A 64 -0.87 10.34 -20.68
CA GLY A 64 -2.08 10.43 -21.53
C GLY A 64 -2.88 9.13 -21.60
N ARG A 65 -2.52 8.10 -20.83
CA ARG A 65 -3.21 6.81 -20.71
C ARG A 65 -3.22 6.36 -19.25
N THR A 66 -3.50 7.28 -18.33
CA THR A 66 -3.51 7.00 -16.88
C THR A 66 -4.85 6.41 -16.43
N GLY A 67 -4.83 5.57 -15.40
CA GLY A 67 -5.99 4.87 -14.86
C GLY A 67 -6.30 3.53 -15.53
N PHE A 68 -5.45 3.03 -16.44
CA PHE A 68 -5.68 1.78 -17.15
C PHE A 68 -5.54 0.56 -16.23
N ALA A 69 -4.54 0.54 -15.36
CA ALA A 69 -4.37 -0.57 -14.42
C ALA A 69 -5.60 -0.71 -13.50
N HIS A 70 -6.12 0.40 -12.99
CA HIS A 70 -7.34 0.41 -12.19
C HIS A 70 -8.60 0.09 -13.02
N LEU A 71 -8.69 0.58 -14.25
CA LEU A 71 -9.78 0.19 -15.16
C LEU A 71 -9.80 -1.32 -15.39
N PHE A 72 -8.61 -1.95 -15.48
CA PHE A 72 -8.51 -3.40 -15.60
C PHE A 72 -8.90 -4.15 -14.34
N GLU A 73 -8.65 -3.60 -13.17
CA GLU A 73 -9.19 -4.16 -11.93
C GLU A 73 -10.69 -4.39 -12.05
N HIS A 74 -11.44 -3.42 -12.59
CA HIS A 74 -12.87 -3.55 -12.82
C HIS A 74 -13.23 -4.47 -13.99
N ILE A 75 -12.54 -4.37 -15.12
CA ILE A 75 -12.84 -5.16 -16.31
C ILE A 75 -12.72 -6.67 -16.06
N MET A 76 -11.80 -7.09 -15.19
CA MET A 76 -11.58 -8.51 -14.88
C MET A 76 -12.77 -9.19 -14.18
N PHE A 77 -13.75 -8.42 -13.70
CA PHE A 77 -15.01 -8.95 -13.15
C PHE A 77 -16.17 -8.96 -14.17
N MET A 78 -15.93 -8.48 -15.42
CA MET A 78 -16.99 -8.34 -16.45
C MET A 78 -17.27 -9.60 -17.25
N GLY A 79 -16.99 -10.77 -16.65
CA GLY A 79 -17.18 -12.07 -17.29
C GLY A 79 -16.13 -12.34 -18.37
N SER A 80 -16.11 -13.57 -18.84
CA SER A 80 -15.15 -14.13 -19.79
C SER A 80 -15.87 -15.08 -20.75
N GLN A 81 -15.15 -15.85 -21.52
CA GLN A 81 -15.77 -16.71 -22.54
C GLN A 81 -16.74 -17.74 -21.94
N HIS A 82 -16.45 -18.28 -20.76
CA HIS A 82 -17.23 -19.33 -20.12
C HIS A 82 -17.99 -18.84 -18.89
N VAL A 83 -17.75 -17.59 -18.46
CA VAL A 83 -18.40 -16.97 -17.30
C VAL A 83 -19.16 -15.73 -17.76
N PRO A 84 -20.51 -15.78 -17.80
CA PRO A 84 -21.34 -14.63 -18.19
C PRO A 84 -21.10 -13.41 -17.29
N VAL A 85 -21.41 -12.22 -17.79
CA VAL A 85 -21.36 -10.98 -17.01
C VAL A 85 -22.23 -11.10 -15.76
N GLY A 86 -21.68 -10.77 -14.59
CA GLY A 86 -22.33 -10.86 -13.29
C GLY A 86 -22.33 -12.26 -12.67
N ALA A 87 -21.98 -13.32 -13.41
CA ALA A 87 -21.94 -14.67 -12.87
C ALA A 87 -20.71 -14.91 -11.96
N PHE A 88 -19.64 -14.18 -12.14
CA PHE A 88 -18.41 -14.31 -11.33
C PHE A 88 -18.72 -14.14 -9.83
N ASP A 89 -19.28 -13.02 -9.47
CA ASP A 89 -19.62 -12.71 -8.07
C ASP A 89 -20.74 -13.64 -7.55
N GLN A 90 -21.77 -13.90 -8.35
CA GLN A 90 -22.88 -14.79 -7.96
C GLN A 90 -22.42 -16.22 -7.64
N LEU A 91 -21.48 -16.77 -8.41
CA LEU A 91 -20.92 -18.10 -8.17
C LEU A 91 -20.11 -18.14 -6.88
N LEU A 92 -19.27 -17.11 -6.64
CA LEU A 92 -18.48 -17.00 -5.43
C LEU A 92 -19.35 -16.78 -4.20
N GLU A 93 -20.29 -15.85 -4.24
CA GLU A 93 -21.25 -15.61 -3.15
C GLU A 93 -22.06 -16.86 -2.81
N SER A 94 -22.53 -17.60 -3.82
CA SER A 94 -23.25 -18.86 -3.62
C SER A 94 -22.40 -19.95 -2.95
N ALA A 95 -21.07 -19.88 -3.12
CA ALA A 95 -20.11 -20.77 -2.46
C ALA A 95 -19.67 -20.27 -1.07
N GLY A 96 -20.20 -19.12 -0.59
CA GLY A 96 -19.81 -18.52 0.68
C GLY A 96 -18.45 -17.81 0.62
N ALA A 97 -17.99 -17.43 -0.56
CA ALA A 97 -16.75 -16.72 -0.79
C ALA A 97 -16.92 -15.20 -0.65
N ASN A 98 -15.83 -14.53 -0.30
CA ASN A 98 -15.65 -13.08 -0.40
C ASN A 98 -14.51 -12.81 -1.39
N ASN A 99 -14.72 -11.90 -2.33
CA ASN A 99 -13.73 -11.54 -3.34
C ASN A 99 -13.55 -10.04 -3.48
N ASN A 100 -12.38 -9.62 -3.95
CA ASN A 100 -12.10 -8.23 -4.28
C ASN A 100 -10.89 -8.13 -5.22
N GLY A 101 -10.60 -6.91 -5.68
CA GLY A 101 -9.37 -6.53 -6.35
C GLY A 101 -8.75 -5.30 -5.72
N SER A 102 -7.49 -5.03 -6.03
CA SER A 102 -6.85 -3.76 -5.70
C SER A 102 -5.71 -3.44 -6.67
N THR A 103 -5.51 -2.14 -6.91
CA THR A 103 -4.43 -1.63 -7.76
C THR A 103 -3.56 -0.67 -6.97
N THR A 104 -2.24 -0.77 -7.18
CA THR A 104 -1.25 0.19 -6.70
C THR A 104 -0.42 0.71 -7.87
N GLU A 105 0.62 1.46 -7.60
CA GLU A 105 1.56 1.90 -8.61
C GLU A 105 2.30 0.73 -9.27
N ASP A 106 2.46 -0.40 -8.57
CA ASP A 106 3.36 -1.47 -8.98
C ASP A 106 2.68 -2.81 -9.29
N ARG A 107 1.45 -3.02 -8.81
CA ARG A 107 0.74 -4.29 -8.99
C ARG A 107 -0.78 -4.11 -9.02
N THR A 108 -1.47 -5.07 -9.65
CA THR A 108 -2.92 -5.27 -9.53
C THR A 108 -3.16 -6.69 -9.06
N ASN A 109 -3.98 -6.89 -8.02
CA ASN A 109 -4.32 -8.23 -7.57
C ASN A 109 -5.82 -8.47 -7.50
N TYR A 110 -6.16 -9.74 -7.52
CA TYR A 110 -7.51 -10.26 -7.36
C TYR A 110 -7.44 -11.40 -6.36
N TYR A 111 -8.33 -11.39 -5.38
CA TYR A 111 -8.31 -12.42 -4.36
C TYR A 111 -9.71 -12.89 -3.98
N GLU A 112 -9.81 -14.15 -3.62
CA GLU A 112 -10.97 -14.81 -3.07
C GLU A 112 -10.59 -15.41 -1.70
N ILE A 113 -11.51 -15.29 -0.74
CA ILE A 113 -11.49 -16.00 0.54
C ILE A 113 -12.73 -16.89 0.58
N LEU A 114 -12.53 -18.19 0.72
CA LEU A 114 -13.62 -19.15 0.51
C LEU A 114 -13.45 -20.42 1.37
N PRO A 115 -14.54 -21.19 1.63
CA PRO A 115 -14.43 -22.51 2.21
C PRO A 115 -13.56 -23.45 1.37
N SER A 116 -12.80 -24.33 1.99
CA SER A 116 -11.81 -25.19 1.32
C SER A 116 -12.40 -26.09 0.23
N ASN A 117 -13.66 -26.51 0.36
CA ASN A 117 -14.37 -27.30 -0.63
C ASN A 117 -14.74 -26.54 -1.93
N ALA A 118 -14.61 -25.21 -1.94
CA ALA A 118 -14.90 -24.37 -3.10
C ALA A 118 -13.64 -23.95 -3.88
N LEU A 119 -12.44 -24.41 -3.51
CA LEU A 119 -11.17 -24.04 -4.15
C LEU A 119 -11.19 -24.23 -5.66
N GLN A 120 -11.75 -25.35 -6.16
CA GLN A 120 -11.81 -25.62 -7.59
C GLN A 120 -12.58 -24.55 -8.37
N LEU A 121 -13.65 -24.00 -7.77
CA LEU A 121 -14.43 -22.91 -8.38
C LEU A 121 -13.57 -21.64 -8.53
N ALA A 122 -12.86 -21.23 -7.48
CA ALA A 122 -12.01 -20.03 -7.54
C ALA A 122 -10.89 -20.18 -8.57
N LEU A 123 -10.20 -21.33 -8.59
CA LEU A 123 -9.13 -21.60 -9.58
C LEU A 123 -9.67 -21.59 -11.02
N TRP A 124 -10.86 -22.14 -11.25
CA TRP A 124 -11.48 -22.10 -12.56
C TRP A 124 -11.84 -20.67 -12.98
N LEU A 125 -12.45 -19.88 -12.10
CA LEU A 125 -12.83 -18.49 -12.36
C LEU A 125 -11.60 -17.62 -12.67
N ASP A 126 -10.52 -17.75 -11.87
CA ASP A 126 -9.27 -17.03 -12.07
C ASP A 126 -8.57 -17.40 -13.38
N ALA A 127 -8.54 -18.69 -13.71
CA ALA A 127 -7.97 -19.16 -14.97
C ALA A 127 -8.81 -18.67 -16.16
N ASP A 128 -10.13 -18.66 -16.05
CA ASP A 128 -11.02 -18.24 -17.13
C ASP A 128 -10.85 -16.73 -17.42
N ARG A 129 -10.82 -15.89 -16.39
CA ARG A 129 -10.55 -14.45 -16.60
C ARG A 129 -9.14 -14.18 -17.13
N MET A 130 -8.13 -14.96 -16.74
CA MET A 130 -6.77 -14.81 -17.24
C MET A 130 -6.66 -15.23 -18.72
N GLY A 131 -7.25 -16.36 -19.09
CA GLY A 131 -7.08 -16.95 -20.42
C GLY A 131 -8.12 -16.54 -21.45
N PHE A 132 -9.33 -16.24 -21.03
CA PHE A 132 -10.50 -16.18 -21.91
C PHE A 132 -11.34 -14.88 -21.79
N LEU A 133 -10.84 -13.85 -21.10
CA LEU A 133 -11.51 -12.55 -21.04
C LEU A 133 -11.36 -11.77 -22.34
N LEU A 134 -10.17 -11.76 -22.94
CA LEU A 134 -9.85 -10.92 -24.10
C LEU A 134 -10.79 -11.12 -25.30
N PRO A 135 -11.18 -12.37 -25.71
CA PRO A 135 -12.12 -12.58 -26.81
C PRO A 135 -13.51 -11.99 -26.60
N THR A 136 -13.90 -11.77 -25.33
CA THR A 136 -15.20 -11.23 -24.96
C THR A 136 -15.19 -9.72 -24.70
N MET A 137 -14.01 -9.09 -24.82
CA MET A 137 -13.82 -7.68 -24.56
C MET A 137 -14.30 -6.84 -25.75
N ASP A 138 -15.39 -6.13 -25.57
CA ASP A 138 -15.98 -5.25 -26.54
C ASP A 138 -16.06 -3.79 -26.03
N LEU A 139 -16.47 -2.89 -26.92
CA LEU A 139 -16.58 -1.47 -26.60
C LEU A 139 -17.66 -1.19 -25.53
N ALA A 140 -18.72 -2.00 -25.48
CA ALA A 140 -19.80 -1.81 -24.52
C ALA A 140 -19.30 -2.10 -23.09
N LYS A 141 -18.58 -3.20 -22.87
CA LYS A 141 -17.95 -3.53 -21.58
C LYS A 141 -16.94 -2.47 -21.14
N VAL A 142 -16.07 -2.02 -22.07
CA VAL A 142 -15.09 -0.98 -21.81
C VAL A 142 -15.76 0.35 -21.42
N ASN A 143 -16.80 0.76 -22.15
CA ASN A 143 -17.55 1.97 -21.84
C ASN A 143 -18.23 1.90 -20.47
N LEU A 144 -18.86 0.76 -20.17
CA LEU A 144 -19.54 0.54 -18.90
C LEU A 144 -18.54 0.71 -17.73
N GLN A 145 -17.40 -0.01 -17.78
CA GLN A 145 -16.42 0.06 -16.69
C GLN A 145 -15.69 1.41 -16.63
N ARG A 146 -15.45 2.06 -17.75
CA ARG A 146 -14.95 3.44 -17.79
C ARG A 146 -15.89 4.39 -17.05
N ASP A 147 -17.20 4.26 -17.25
CA ASP A 147 -18.17 5.11 -16.55
C ASP A 147 -18.25 4.78 -15.05
N VAL A 148 -18.10 3.50 -14.67
CA VAL A 148 -17.98 3.08 -13.27
C VAL A 148 -16.75 3.72 -12.62
N VAL A 149 -15.57 3.57 -13.20
CA VAL A 149 -14.31 4.16 -12.69
C VAL A 149 -14.39 5.69 -12.61
N LYS A 150 -14.99 6.35 -13.63
CA LYS A 150 -15.21 7.80 -13.59
C LYS A 150 -16.18 8.22 -12.47
N ASN A 151 -17.20 7.41 -12.19
CA ASN A 151 -18.11 7.65 -11.06
C ASN A 151 -17.41 7.43 -9.72
N GLU A 152 -16.60 6.37 -9.63
CA GLU A 152 -15.80 6.12 -8.45
C GLU A 152 -14.81 7.27 -8.17
N ARG A 153 -14.12 7.79 -9.22
CA ARG A 153 -13.27 8.97 -9.06
C ARG A 153 -14.06 10.16 -8.50
N ARG A 154 -15.27 10.42 -9.03
CA ARG A 154 -16.11 11.47 -8.46
C ARG A 154 -16.44 11.23 -7.00
N GLN A 155 -16.77 9.99 -6.64
CA GLN A 155 -17.19 9.63 -5.27
C GLN A 155 -16.02 9.59 -4.28
N ARG A 156 -14.83 9.14 -4.69
CA ARG A 156 -13.69 8.91 -3.79
C ARG A 156 -12.61 10.01 -3.85
N VAL A 157 -12.62 10.83 -4.91
CA VAL A 157 -11.59 11.85 -5.11
C VAL A 157 -12.23 13.22 -5.25
N ASP A 158 -13.09 13.43 -6.26
CA ASP A 158 -13.53 14.78 -6.62
C ASP A 158 -14.54 15.37 -5.61
N ASN A 159 -15.38 14.53 -4.98
CA ASN A 159 -16.45 14.92 -4.05
C ASN A 159 -16.14 14.63 -2.58
N VAL A 160 -14.97 14.05 -2.27
CA VAL A 160 -14.57 13.78 -0.88
C VAL A 160 -13.71 14.94 -0.37
N PRO A 161 -13.97 15.44 0.85
CA PRO A 161 -13.11 16.44 1.47
C PRO A 161 -11.63 16.04 1.41
N TYR A 162 -10.77 16.93 0.91
CA TYR A 162 -9.33 16.73 0.71
C TYR A 162 -8.96 15.64 -0.32
N GLY A 163 -9.89 15.03 -1.04
CA GLY A 163 -9.65 13.89 -1.91
C GLY A 163 -8.70 14.15 -3.08
N ARG A 164 -8.60 15.40 -3.55
CA ARG A 164 -7.68 15.81 -4.63
C ARG A 164 -6.26 16.11 -4.16
N ALA A 165 -5.98 16.05 -2.87
CA ALA A 165 -4.68 16.43 -2.31
C ALA A 165 -3.55 15.56 -2.86
N ASP A 166 -3.72 14.23 -2.89
CA ASP A 166 -2.69 13.30 -3.36
C ASP A 166 -2.32 13.56 -4.84
N GLU A 167 -3.29 13.80 -5.71
CA GLU A 167 -3.07 14.13 -7.13
C GLU A 167 -2.17 15.38 -7.29
N ILE A 168 -2.43 16.43 -6.50
CA ILE A 168 -1.66 17.68 -6.53
C ILE A 168 -0.25 17.44 -5.96
N ILE A 169 -0.15 16.67 -4.88
CA ILE A 169 1.14 16.31 -4.26
C ILE A 169 1.99 15.51 -5.24
N LEU A 170 1.45 14.46 -5.86
CA LEU A 170 2.19 13.63 -6.82
C LEU A 170 2.67 14.44 -8.03
N ALA A 171 1.82 15.31 -8.57
CA ALA A 171 2.18 16.18 -9.69
C ALA A 171 3.27 17.21 -9.33
N ALA A 172 3.39 17.61 -8.07
CA ALA A 172 4.44 18.52 -7.58
C ALA A 172 5.70 17.77 -7.14
N LEU A 173 5.54 16.56 -6.60
CA LEU A 173 6.63 15.73 -6.11
C LEU A 173 7.45 15.15 -7.27
N TYR A 174 6.79 14.74 -8.36
CA TYR A 174 7.40 14.05 -9.48
C TYR A 174 7.32 14.83 -10.79
N PRO A 175 8.35 14.78 -11.63
CA PRO A 175 8.26 15.32 -13.00
C PRO A 175 7.22 14.52 -13.81
N LYS A 176 6.55 15.14 -14.75
CA LYS A 176 5.46 14.54 -15.56
C LYS A 176 5.85 13.22 -16.27
N THR A 177 7.13 12.99 -16.48
CA THR A 177 7.65 11.75 -17.09
C THR A 177 7.90 10.64 -16.08
N HIS A 178 7.79 10.93 -14.79
CA HIS A 178 7.97 9.93 -13.74
C HIS A 178 6.70 9.08 -13.61
N PRO A 179 6.80 7.74 -13.52
CA PRO A 179 5.63 6.86 -13.46
C PRO A 179 4.74 7.02 -12.23
N TYR A 180 5.19 7.72 -11.21
CA TYR A 180 4.40 8.03 -10.00
C TYR A 180 3.89 9.48 -9.96
N SER A 181 3.88 10.20 -11.09
CA SER A 181 3.40 11.58 -11.15
C SER A 181 1.88 11.71 -11.30
N TRP A 182 1.15 10.60 -11.37
CA TRP A 182 -0.32 10.55 -11.46
C TRP A 182 -0.90 9.54 -10.46
N PRO A 183 -2.14 9.74 -9.99
CA PRO A 183 -2.79 8.82 -9.09
C PRO A 183 -3.24 7.53 -9.80
N VAL A 184 -3.35 6.44 -9.04
CA VAL A 184 -3.77 5.12 -9.54
C VAL A 184 -5.10 5.15 -10.28
N ILE A 185 -6.06 5.97 -9.81
CA ILE A 185 -7.37 6.10 -10.44
C ILE A 185 -7.33 6.79 -11.81
N GLY A 186 -6.23 7.43 -12.16
CA GLY A 186 -6.02 8.13 -13.41
C GLY A 186 -6.82 9.44 -13.56
N SER A 187 -6.71 10.09 -14.73
CA SER A 187 -7.43 11.31 -15.05
C SER A 187 -8.73 11.04 -15.79
N MET A 188 -9.74 11.92 -15.62
CA MET A 188 -11.00 11.86 -16.36
C MET A 188 -10.80 11.94 -17.87
N SER A 189 -9.83 12.74 -18.33
CA SER A 189 -9.50 12.90 -19.75
C SER A 189 -8.91 11.64 -20.34
N ASP A 190 -7.95 11.03 -19.65
CA ASP A 190 -7.26 9.82 -20.12
C ASP A 190 -8.22 8.62 -20.18
N LEU A 191 -9.03 8.43 -19.13
CA LEU A 191 -10.07 7.42 -19.11
C LEU A 191 -11.07 7.62 -20.27
N SER A 192 -11.45 8.87 -20.57
CA SER A 192 -12.38 9.17 -21.67
C SER A 192 -11.75 8.93 -23.04
N ALA A 193 -10.44 9.11 -23.20
CA ALA A 193 -9.69 8.91 -24.43
C ALA A 193 -9.32 7.45 -24.70
N ALA A 194 -9.49 6.54 -23.71
CA ALA A 194 -9.16 5.13 -23.84
C ALA A 194 -9.97 4.44 -24.94
N SER A 195 -9.29 3.91 -25.96
CA SER A 195 -9.92 3.11 -27.01
C SER A 195 -9.97 1.63 -26.65
N LEU A 196 -10.86 0.88 -27.32
CA LEU A 196 -10.89 -0.58 -27.18
C LEU A 196 -9.53 -1.23 -27.52
N THR A 197 -8.85 -0.71 -28.55
CA THR A 197 -7.52 -1.18 -28.96
C THR A 197 -6.47 -0.93 -27.85
N ASP A 198 -6.49 0.24 -27.22
CA ASP A 198 -5.57 0.53 -26.10
C ASP A 198 -5.79 -0.47 -24.96
N VAL A 199 -7.05 -0.71 -24.61
CA VAL A 199 -7.45 -1.66 -23.56
C VAL A 199 -7.01 -3.08 -23.90
N GLN A 200 -7.29 -3.56 -25.12
CA GLN A 200 -6.87 -4.88 -25.58
C GLN A 200 -5.33 -5.04 -25.59
N ASN A 201 -4.59 -4.02 -26.00
CA ASN A 201 -3.13 -4.04 -26.00
C ASN A 201 -2.55 -4.07 -24.58
N PHE A 202 -3.15 -3.34 -23.64
CA PHE A 202 -2.76 -3.37 -22.23
C PHE A 202 -2.95 -4.78 -21.64
N PHE A 203 -4.11 -5.41 -21.88
CA PHE A 203 -4.35 -6.79 -21.46
C PHE A 203 -3.31 -7.75 -22.03
N LYS A 204 -3.11 -7.74 -23.37
CA LYS A 204 -2.15 -8.63 -24.04
C LYS A 204 -0.73 -8.47 -23.49
N THR A 205 -0.37 -7.28 -23.07
CA THR A 205 0.98 -6.98 -22.57
C THR A 205 1.18 -7.46 -21.15
N TYR A 206 0.19 -7.25 -20.29
CA TYR A 206 0.40 -7.36 -18.85
C TYR A 206 -0.37 -8.50 -18.18
N TYR A 207 -1.53 -8.92 -18.71
CA TYR A 207 -2.41 -9.92 -18.09
C TYR A 207 -2.15 -11.31 -18.65
N ALA A 208 -0.94 -11.80 -18.44
CA ALA A 208 -0.51 -13.11 -18.94
C ALA A 208 0.17 -13.92 -17.82
N PRO A 209 0.19 -15.26 -17.92
CA PRO A 209 0.75 -16.13 -16.88
C PRO A 209 2.19 -15.77 -16.47
N ASN A 210 3.05 -15.44 -17.43
CA ASN A 210 4.44 -15.09 -17.17
C ASN A 210 4.66 -13.71 -16.53
N ASN A 211 3.58 -12.95 -16.32
CA ASN A 211 3.57 -11.67 -15.61
C ASN A 211 2.71 -11.74 -14.34
N ALA A 212 2.43 -12.95 -13.83
CA ALA A 212 1.57 -13.17 -12.66
C ALA A 212 2.20 -14.11 -11.65
N THR A 213 1.79 -13.96 -10.40
CA THR A 213 2.03 -14.91 -9.31
C THR A 213 0.67 -15.30 -8.71
N LEU A 214 0.40 -16.61 -8.67
CA LEU A 214 -0.77 -17.19 -8.01
C LEU A 214 -0.34 -17.74 -6.67
N THR A 215 -0.86 -17.17 -5.57
CA THR A 215 -0.62 -17.68 -4.22
C THR A 215 -1.89 -18.26 -3.65
N ILE A 216 -1.81 -19.49 -3.15
CA ILE A 216 -2.91 -20.21 -2.50
C ILE A 216 -2.48 -20.49 -1.07
N ALA A 217 -3.27 -20.03 -0.10
CA ALA A 217 -2.98 -20.20 1.32
C ALA A 217 -4.21 -20.74 2.06
N GLY A 218 -4.03 -21.75 2.92
CA GLY A 218 -5.09 -22.30 3.75
C GLY A 218 -5.20 -23.81 3.70
N ASP A 219 -6.42 -24.32 3.88
CA ASP A 219 -6.72 -25.74 4.08
C ASP A 219 -6.90 -26.48 2.75
N PHE A 220 -5.82 -27.09 2.28
CA PHE A 220 -5.81 -27.90 1.05
C PHE A 220 -4.70 -28.95 1.05
N ASP A 221 -4.83 -29.97 0.19
CA ASP A 221 -3.76 -30.90 -0.14
C ASP A 221 -2.93 -30.37 -1.33
N PRO A 222 -1.61 -30.13 -1.14
CA PRO A 222 -0.77 -29.57 -2.19
C PRO A 222 -0.70 -30.40 -3.48
N ALA A 223 -0.77 -31.73 -3.39
CA ALA A 223 -0.72 -32.59 -4.55
C ALA A 223 -1.98 -32.44 -5.44
N THR A 224 -3.13 -32.29 -4.81
CA THR A 224 -4.40 -32.01 -5.47
C THR A 224 -4.40 -30.63 -6.10
N VAL A 225 -3.96 -29.60 -5.37
CA VAL A 225 -3.91 -28.22 -5.85
C VAL A 225 -2.98 -28.09 -7.06
N LYS A 226 -1.81 -28.71 -7.04
CA LYS A 226 -0.88 -28.72 -8.19
C LYS A 226 -1.53 -29.28 -9.46
N LYS A 227 -2.35 -30.34 -9.35
CA LYS A 227 -3.09 -30.91 -10.48
C LYS A 227 -4.14 -29.94 -10.99
N LEU A 228 -4.93 -29.32 -10.10
CA LEU A 228 -5.95 -28.34 -10.48
C LEU A 228 -5.32 -27.10 -11.14
N VAL A 229 -4.24 -26.56 -10.58
CA VAL A 229 -3.51 -25.43 -11.17
C VAL A 229 -2.99 -25.79 -12.57
N ALA A 230 -2.38 -26.97 -12.73
CA ALA A 230 -1.91 -27.42 -14.04
C ALA A 230 -3.06 -27.60 -15.04
N GLN A 231 -4.20 -28.13 -14.58
CA GLN A 231 -5.41 -28.34 -15.41
C GLN A 231 -6.00 -27.00 -15.89
N TYR A 232 -6.18 -26.02 -15.01
CA TYR A 232 -6.86 -24.77 -15.36
C TYR A 232 -5.95 -23.75 -15.99
N PHE A 233 -4.72 -23.59 -15.50
CA PHE A 233 -3.80 -22.54 -15.95
C PHE A 233 -2.79 -23.03 -16.98
N GLY A 234 -2.54 -24.35 -17.08
CA GLY A 234 -1.43 -24.90 -17.90
C GLY A 234 -1.58 -24.66 -19.40
N SER A 235 -2.81 -24.59 -19.93
CA SER A 235 -3.09 -24.37 -21.35
C SER A 235 -3.12 -22.89 -21.73
N ILE A 236 -3.14 -21.95 -20.78
CA ILE A 236 -3.14 -20.51 -21.07
C ILE A 236 -1.79 -20.15 -21.69
N PRO A 237 -1.77 -19.50 -22.86
CA PRO A 237 -0.51 -19.20 -23.54
C PRO A 237 0.31 -18.18 -22.77
N ARG A 238 1.65 -18.34 -22.87
CA ARG A 238 2.60 -17.35 -22.38
C ARG A 238 2.43 -16.02 -23.12
N GLY A 239 2.43 -14.91 -22.41
CA GLY A 239 2.42 -13.57 -22.98
C GLY A 239 3.82 -13.07 -23.37
N PRO A 240 3.90 -11.84 -23.91
CA PRO A 240 5.19 -11.20 -24.20
C PRO A 240 6.02 -10.97 -22.92
N GLU A 241 7.33 -10.80 -23.10
CA GLU A 241 8.20 -10.37 -22.01
C GLU A 241 7.95 -8.90 -21.69
N VAL A 242 7.57 -8.60 -20.44
CA VAL A 242 7.34 -7.24 -19.99
C VAL A 242 8.68 -6.55 -19.74
N LYS A 243 8.98 -5.50 -20.50
CA LYS A 243 10.15 -4.65 -20.27
C LYS A 243 9.89 -3.71 -19.11
N ARG A 244 10.37 -4.06 -17.93
CA ARG A 244 10.14 -3.26 -16.71
C ARG A 244 11.15 -2.12 -16.61
N ARG A 245 10.63 -0.97 -16.19
CA ARG A 245 11.49 0.11 -15.71
C ARG A 245 11.99 -0.27 -14.31
N LEU A 246 13.29 -0.50 -14.19
CA LEU A 246 13.93 -0.91 -12.93
C LEU A 246 14.47 0.28 -12.13
N THR A 247 14.73 1.40 -12.81
CA THR A 247 15.28 2.61 -12.22
C THR A 247 14.64 3.85 -12.83
N VAL A 248 14.58 4.90 -12.06
CA VAL A 248 14.22 6.26 -12.48
C VAL A 248 15.34 7.21 -12.07
N PRO A 249 15.53 8.33 -12.77
CA PRO A 249 16.43 9.38 -12.30
C PRO A 249 16.00 9.84 -10.91
N ALA A 250 16.98 10.12 -10.05
CA ALA A 250 16.68 10.68 -8.73
C ALA A 250 15.94 12.00 -8.89
N VAL A 251 14.83 12.14 -8.18
CA VAL A 251 14.06 13.39 -8.16
C VAL A 251 14.55 14.24 -7.00
N VAL A 252 14.80 15.52 -7.27
CA VAL A 252 15.25 16.49 -6.28
C VAL A 252 14.28 17.66 -6.26
N ILE A 253 13.71 17.96 -5.09
CA ILE A 253 12.98 19.20 -4.86
C ILE A 253 14.02 20.26 -4.50
N PRO A 254 14.18 21.32 -5.31
CA PRO A 254 15.28 22.28 -5.11
C PRO A 254 15.08 23.22 -3.91
N ARG A 255 13.84 23.43 -3.52
CA ARG A 255 13.42 24.29 -2.39
C ARG A 255 12.04 23.87 -1.90
N ASP A 256 11.68 24.28 -0.69
CA ASP A 256 10.32 24.12 -0.19
C ASP A 256 9.32 24.74 -1.17
N THR A 257 8.30 23.97 -1.51
CA THR A 257 7.25 24.37 -2.45
C THR A 257 5.91 24.43 -1.72
N PHE A 258 5.29 25.61 -1.70
CA PHE A 258 4.01 25.83 -1.03
C PHE A 258 2.89 25.91 -2.07
N LEU A 259 1.87 25.08 -1.88
CA LEU A 259 0.73 24.92 -2.76
C LEU A 259 -0.56 25.18 -2.00
N VAL A 260 -1.60 25.60 -2.70
CA VAL A 260 -2.95 25.74 -2.16
C VAL A 260 -3.97 25.06 -3.07
N LEU A 261 -4.91 24.37 -2.44
CA LEU A 261 -6.11 23.85 -3.06
C LEU A 261 -7.33 24.41 -2.33
N GLU A 262 -8.22 25.07 -3.03
CA GLU A 262 -9.57 25.36 -2.52
C GLU A 262 -10.46 24.14 -2.73
N ASP A 263 -11.16 23.74 -1.68
CA ASP A 263 -12.02 22.55 -1.70
C ASP A 263 -13.26 22.79 -0.82
N LYS A 264 -14.29 21.95 -1.01
CA LYS A 264 -15.54 21.95 -0.23
C LYS A 264 -15.33 21.37 1.15
N VAL A 265 -14.45 21.97 1.92
CA VAL A 265 -14.09 21.58 3.29
C VAL A 265 -14.45 22.65 4.28
N GLN A 266 -14.62 22.30 5.55
CA GLN A 266 -14.88 23.25 6.62
C GLN A 266 -13.60 23.72 7.30
N LEU A 267 -12.57 22.91 7.34
CA LEU A 267 -11.30 23.18 8.00
C LEU A 267 -10.14 23.10 7.01
N PRO A 268 -9.10 23.90 7.20
CA PRO A 268 -7.88 23.71 6.43
C PRO A 268 -7.20 22.39 6.83
N ARG A 269 -6.41 21.83 5.91
CA ARG A 269 -5.51 20.70 6.20
C ARG A 269 -4.16 20.96 5.56
N LEU A 270 -3.10 20.70 6.31
CA LEU A 270 -1.71 20.80 5.87
C LEU A 270 -1.19 19.40 5.54
N PHE A 271 -0.53 19.28 4.39
CA PHE A 271 0.18 18.09 3.95
C PHE A 271 1.64 18.45 3.74
N TYR A 272 2.54 17.83 4.49
CA TYR A 272 3.99 17.97 4.34
C TYR A 272 4.51 16.70 3.70
N THR A 273 5.11 16.79 2.51
CA THR A 273 5.54 15.60 1.76
C THR A 273 6.99 15.74 1.32
N TRP A 274 7.79 14.73 1.61
CA TRP A 274 9.19 14.58 1.21
C TRP A 274 9.37 13.36 0.32
N HIS A 275 10.36 13.39 -0.56
CA HIS A 275 10.86 12.15 -1.15
C HIS A 275 11.48 11.28 -0.08
N SER A 276 11.23 9.99 -0.16
CA SER A 276 11.81 9.00 0.75
C SER A 276 12.54 7.90 -0.02
N VAL A 277 12.26 6.64 0.26
CA VAL A 277 13.02 5.51 -0.29
C VAL A 277 12.09 4.44 -0.83
N LYS A 278 12.65 3.60 -1.70
CA LYS A 278 11.98 2.39 -2.20
C LYS A 278 11.64 1.44 -1.06
N ARG A 279 10.53 0.74 -1.23
CA ARG A 279 10.12 -0.35 -0.33
C ARG A 279 11.25 -1.38 -0.16
N PHE A 280 11.41 -1.90 1.04
CA PHE A 280 12.45 -2.84 1.45
C PHE A 280 13.90 -2.35 1.29
N SER A 281 14.12 -1.10 0.98
CA SER A 281 15.47 -0.53 0.98
C SER A 281 16.01 -0.33 2.42
N LYS A 282 17.29 0.04 2.51
CA LYS A 282 18.01 0.14 3.79
C LYS A 282 17.31 1.03 4.84
N ASP A 283 16.76 2.17 4.42
CA ASP A 283 16.21 3.18 5.33
C ASP A 283 14.69 3.08 5.51
N ASP A 284 14.03 2.21 4.74
CA ASP A 284 12.58 2.03 4.72
C ASP A 284 12.00 1.72 6.12
N ALA A 285 12.52 0.70 6.80
CA ALA A 285 12.08 0.35 8.15
C ALA A 285 12.32 1.46 9.19
N ALA A 286 13.43 2.21 9.07
CA ALA A 286 13.72 3.31 9.97
C ALA A 286 12.78 4.50 9.75
N LEU A 287 12.33 4.74 8.51
CA LEU A 287 11.34 5.76 8.18
C LEU A 287 9.93 5.36 8.65
N ASP A 288 9.55 4.08 8.53
CA ASP A 288 8.30 3.58 9.12
C ASP A 288 8.28 3.80 10.65
N ILE A 289 9.37 3.45 11.34
CA ILE A 289 9.50 3.68 12.79
C ILE A 289 9.47 5.17 13.12
N LEU A 290 10.10 6.02 12.30
CA LEU A 290 10.04 7.48 12.46
C LEU A 290 8.58 7.98 12.33
N ALA A 291 7.82 7.51 11.35
CA ALA A 291 6.41 7.87 11.18
C ALA A 291 5.57 7.49 12.41
N GLN A 292 5.79 6.28 12.96
CA GLN A 292 5.13 5.84 14.19
C GLN A 292 5.43 6.74 15.39
N ILE A 293 6.68 7.20 15.53
CA ILE A 293 7.10 8.06 16.63
C ILE A 293 6.55 9.48 16.45
N ILE A 294 6.53 9.99 15.22
CA ILE A 294 6.12 11.38 14.94
C ILE A 294 4.62 11.57 15.10
N ALA A 295 3.77 10.75 14.43
CA ALA A 295 2.35 11.07 14.36
C ALA A 295 1.39 9.90 14.08
N ASN A 296 1.74 8.63 14.33
CA ASN A 296 0.88 7.52 13.93
C ASN A 296 0.11 6.83 15.09
N ASP A 297 0.24 7.29 16.32
CA ASP A 297 -0.55 6.83 17.45
C ASP A 297 -0.80 7.96 18.47
N LYS A 298 -1.71 7.73 19.44
CA LYS A 298 -2.07 8.71 20.46
C LYS A 298 -0.92 9.13 21.38
N ASN A 299 0.16 8.37 21.46
CA ASN A 299 1.36 8.69 22.25
C ASN A 299 2.50 9.21 21.37
N SER A 300 2.28 9.36 20.05
CA SER A 300 3.25 9.97 19.15
C SER A 300 3.43 11.45 19.45
N ARG A 301 4.57 12.01 19.08
CA ARG A 301 4.98 13.36 19.50
C ARG A 301 4.00 14.44 19.05
N LEU A 302 3.70 14.49 17.77
CA LEU A 302 2.77 15.50 17.22
C LEU A 302 1.33 15.28 17.68
N TYR A 303 0.85 14.02 17.77
CA TYR A 303 -0.49 13.77 18.26
C TYR A 303 -0.64 14.26 19.71
N LYS A 304 0.30 13.86 20.58
CA LYS A 304 0.30 14.32 21.96
C LYS A 304 0.35 15.85 22.05
N LYS A 305 1.25 16.46 21.30
CA LYS A 305 1.45 17.93 21.35
C LYS A 305 0.26 18.71 20.80
N LEU A 306 -0.19 18.37 19.58
CA LEU A 306 -1.20 19.16 18.86
C LEU A 306 -2.64 18.80 19.26
N VAL A 307 -2.92 17.50 19.48
CA VAL A 307 -4.30 17.03 19.71
C VAL A 307 -4.63 16.96 21.21
N TYR A 308 -3.69 16.48 22.04
CA TYR A 308 -3.92 16.26 23.46
C TYR A 308 -3.53 17.47 24.34
N ASP A 309 -2.26 17.89 24.28
CA ASP A 309 -1.73 18.92 25.20
C ASP A 309 -2.24 20.33 24.84
N LEU A 310 -2.05 20.77 23.59
CA LEU A 310 -2.42 22.10 23.11
C LEU A 310 -3.86 22.17 22.59
N GLN A 311 -4.43 21.05 22.19
CA GLN A 311 -5.77 20.92 21.62
C GLN A 311 -6.04 21.85 20.43
N VAL A 312 -5.01 22.11 19.61
CA VAL A 312 -5.05 22.99 18.43
C VAL A 312 -5.26 22.26 17.13
N ALA A 313 -5.11 20.93 17.09
CA ALA A 313 -5.44 20.11 15.93
C ALA A 313 -6.59 19.13 16.27
N GLN A 314 -7.38 18.81 15.23
CA GLN A 314 -8.39 17.78 15.29
C GLN A 314 -7.76 16.40 15.10
N ASP A 315 -6.78 16.33 14.17
CA ASP A 315 -6.09 15.10 13.80
C ASP A 315 -4.68 15.40 13.27
N VAL A 316 -3.80 14.44 13.44
CA VAL A 316 -2.47 14.41 12.85
C VAL A 316 -2.07 12.97 12.56
N SER A 317 -1.49 12.74 11.39
CA SER A 317 -0.96 11.44 10.99
C SER A 317 0.40 11.58 10.28
N ALA A 318 1.18 10.50 10.25
CA ALA A 318 2.39 10.40 9.45
C ALA A 318 2.54 8.99 8.90
N PHE A 319 3.10 8.88 7.70
CA PHE A 319 3.38 7.60 7.09
C PHE A 319 4.58 7.66 6.15
N GLN A 320 5.25 6.53 6.01
CA GLN A 320 6.20 6.20 4.97
C GLN A 320 5.48 5.34 3.94
N ASP A 321 5.55 5.71 2.67
CA ASP A 321 4.98 4.96 1.57
C ASP A 321 6.06 4.68 0.52
N GLY A 322 6.66 3.49 0.62
CA GLY A 322 7.68 3.03 -0.31
C GLY A 322 7.08 2.14 -1.38
N SER A 323 7.36 2.46 -2.63
CA SER A 323 7.02 1.69 -3.82
C SER A 323 8.29 1.13 -4.51
N ARG A 324 8.16 0.45 -5.65
CA ARG A 324 9.28 -0.21 -6.33
C ARG A 324 10.36 0.75 -6.84
N LEU A 325 9.97 1.93 -7.28
CA LEU A 325 10.89 2.89 -7.91
C LEU A 325 11.33 4.03 -7.01
N ASP A 326 10.48 4.46 -6.09
CA ASP A 326 10.69 5.58 -5.18
C ASP A 326 9.74 5.48 -3.98
N GLY A 327 9.73 6.48 -3.09
CA GLY A 327 8.79 6.59 -1.98
C GLY A 327 8.56 8.02 -1.54
N LYS A 328 7.53 8.22 -0.71
CA LYS A 328 7.23 9.49 -0.05
C LYS A 328 7.08 9.30 1.46
N PHE A 329 7.52 10.28 2.23
CA PHE A 329 7.19 10.44 3.65
C PHE A 329 6.23 11.60 3.78
N GLN A 330 5.12 11.43 4.49
CA GLN A 330 4.10 12.46 4.59
C GLN A 330 3.65 12.66 6.04
N ILE A 331 3.35 13.92 6.38
CA ILE A 331 2.70 14.32 7.64
C ILE A 331 1.48 15.14 7.27
N ASP A 332 0.30 14.75 7.80
CA ASP A 332 -0.97 15.45 7.59
C ASP A 332 -1.45 16.03 8.91
N VAL A 333 -1.91 17.28 8.89
CA VAL A 333 -2.44 17.93 10.09
C VAL A 333 -3.72 18.68 9.75
N THR A 334 -4.80 18.40 10.50
CA THR A 334 -6.06 19.14 10.42
C THR A 334 -6.20 20.05 11.66
N PRO A 335 -5.99 21.36 11.54
CA PRO A 335 -6.22 22.30 12.64
C PRO A 335 -7.67 22.31 13.11
N LYS A 336 -7.90 22.64 14.39
CA LYS A 336 -9.25 22.95 14.89
C LYS A 336 -9.75 24.31 14.37
N PRO A 337 -11.07 24.56 14.44
CA PRO A 337 -11.64 25.85 14.06
C PRO A 337 -10.93 27.03 14.76
N GLY A 338 -10.65 28.10 14.01
CA GLY A 338 -10.02 29.31 14.55
C GLY A 338 -8.50 29.26 14.73
N GLN A 339 -7.86 28.12 14.51
CA GLN A 339 -6.41 27.98 14.59
C GLN A 339 -5.75 28.49 13.30
N LYS A 340 -4.62 29.17 13.42
CA LYS A 340 -3.81 29.63 12.29
C LYS A 340 -2.89 28.52 11.80
N VAL A 341 -2.88 28.26 10.48
CA VAL A 341 -2.02 27.23 9.87
C VAL A 341 -0.52 27.50 10.14
N ALA A 342 -0.11 28.77 10.22
CA ALA A 342 1.27 29.16 10.53
C ALA A 342 1.71 28.77 11.95
N ASP A 343 0.80 28.80 12.94
CA ASP A 343 1.11 28.37 14.29
C ASP A 343 1.26 26.85 14.38
N ILE A 344 0.41 26.12 13.65
CA ILE A 344 0.52 24.65 13.49
C ILE A 344 1.83 24.28 12.81
N ASP A 345 2.18 24.95 11.70
CA ASP A 345 3.44 24.71 11.01
C ASP A 345 4.66 24.90 11.94
N ARG A 346 4.68 25.99 12.71
CA ARG A 346 5.77 26.25 13.68
C ARG A 346 5.95 25.10 14.67
N ILE A 347 4.85 24.51 15.15
CA ILE A 347 4.90 23.36 16.07
C ILE A 347 5.41 22.11 15.35
N VAL A 348 4.93 21.84 14.14
CA VAL A 348 5.37 20.69 13.32
C VAL A 348 6.86 20.80 13.01
N GLN A 349 7.33 21.97 12.53
CA GLN A 349 8.75 22.18 12.22
C GLN A 349 9.64 22.09 13.47
N ALA A 350 9.18 22.61 14.61
CA ALA A 350 9.90 22.52 15.87
C ALA A 350 10.05 21.05 16.33
N GLU A 351 9.02 20.23 16.16
CA GLU A 351 9.09 18.82 16.55
C GLU A 351 9.96 17.99 15.60
N ILE A 352 9.91 18.26 14.30
CA ILE A 352 10.85 17.67 13.32
C ILE A 352 12.30 18.06 13.67
N ALA A 353 12.56 19.34 13.93
CA ALA A 353 13.88 19.82 14.34
C ALA A 353 14.34 19.18 15.66
N ASN A 354 13.42 18.96 16.60
CA ASN A 354 13.72 18.28 17.86
C ASN A 354 14.20 16.83 17.60
N VAL A 355 13.48 16.06 16.77
CA VAL A 355 13.93 14.71 16.40
C VAL A 355 15.29 14.73 15.71
N ILE A 356 15.51 15.66 14.79
CA ILE A 356 16.77 15.79 14.05
C ILE A 356 17.94 16.10 15.02
N ASN A 357 17.74 17.01 15.97
CA ASN A 357 18.82 17.51 16.83
C ASN A 357 19.05 16.64 18.07
N THR A 358 18.00 16.13 18.69
CA THR A 358 18.07 15.40 19.97
C THR A 358 17.83 13.90 19.85
N GLY A 359 17.32 13.43 18.70
CA GLY A 359 16.95 12.03 18.49
C GLY A 359 15.64 11.64 19.19
N VAL A 360 15.50 10.34 19.47
CA VAL A 360 14.31 9.73 20.08
C VAL A 360 14.68 8.99 21.36
N ALA A 361 13.78 8.98 22.34
CA ALA A 361 14.00 8.26 23.58
C ALA A 361 13.86 6.73 23.37
N PRO A 362 14.58 5.89 24.14
CA PRO A 362 14.51 4.44 24.04
C PRO A 362 13.06 3.89 24.16
N ARG A 363 12.24 4.51 25.01
CA ARG A 363 10.85 4.11 25.20
C ARG A 363 9.98 4.41 23.97
N GLU A 364 10.22 5.48 23.24
CA GLU A 364 9.52 5.83 22.01
C GLU A 364 9.85 4.81 20.91
N LEU A 365 11.14 4.50 20.76
CA LEU A 365 11.61 3.49 19.81
C LEU A 365 10.98 2.12 20.10
N GLN A 366 11.06 1.66 21.34
CA GLN A 366 10.51 0.37 21.75
C GLN A 366 9.00 0.27 21.51
N ARG A 367 8.25 1.36 21.80
CA ARG A 367 6.83 1.44 21.54
C ARG A 367 6.53 1.31 20.04
N ALA A 368 7.24 2.05 19.19
CA ALA A 368 7.05 2.03 17.74
C ALA A 368 7.37 0.65 17.16
N GLN A 369 8.45 0.02 17.60
CA GLN A 369 8.80 -1.37 17.21
C GLN A 369 7.74 -2.37 17.64
N ASN A 370 7.19 -2.25 18.85
CA ASN A 370 6.14 -3.13 19.34
C ASN A 370 4.83 -2.97 18.55
N LEU A 371 4.45 -1.73 18.20
CA LEU A 371 3.27 -1.44 17.37
C LEU A 371 3.43 -2.04 15.97
N TYR A 372 4.59 -1.87 15.35
CA TYR A 372 4.88 -2.50 14.07
C TYR A 372 4.79 -4.03 14.17
N LYS A 373 5.45 -4.63 15.16
CA LYS A 373 5.41 -6.09 15.39
C LYS A 373 3.99 -6.60 15.57
N ALA A 374 3.17 -5.92 16.38
CA ALA A 374 1.77 -6.29 16.57
C ALA A 374 0.97 -6.22 15.27
N SER A 375 1.10 -5.14 14.50
CA SER A 375 0.46 -4.99 13.19
C SER A 375 0.91 -6.06 12.21
N PHE A 376 2.20 -6.38 12.17
CA PHE A 376 2.76 -7.43 11.33
C PHE A 376 2.20 -8.81 11.69
N LEU A 377 2.18 -9.17 12.97
CA LEU A 377 1.61 -10.43 13.44
C LEU A 377 0.11 -10.55 13.15
N ASN A 378 -0.64 -9.46 13.32
CA ASN A 378 -2.06 -9.44 12.98
C ASN A 378 -2.31 -9.68 11.49
N ARG A 379 -1.45 -9.17 10.61
CA ARG A 379 -1.52 -9.45 9.16
C ARG A 379 -1.34 -10.95 8.87
N LEU A 380 -0.41 -11.59 9.56
CA LEU A 380 -0.15 -13.02 9.42
C LEU A 380 -1.21 -13.93 10.06
N ALA A 381 -2.19 -13.40 10.77
CA ALA A 381 -3.25 -14.18 11.39
C ALA A 381 -4.30 -14.71 10.40
N SER A 382 -4.43 -14.11 9.22
CA SER A 382 -5.39 -14.54 8.19
C SER A 382 -4.70 -15.25 7.02
N VAL A 383 -5.42 -16.13 6.34
CA VAL A 383 -4.93 -16.83 5.14
C VAL A 383 -4.61 -15.83 4.02
N LEU A 384 -5.48 -14.83 3.80
CA LEU A 384 -5.21 -13.76 2.84
C LEU A 384 -3.96 -12.95 3.21
N GLY A 385 -3.81 -12.57 4.48
CA GLY A 385 -2.64 -11.82 4.91
C GLY A 385 -1.32 -12.58 4.71
N LYS A 386 -1.33 -13.90 4.84
CA LYS A 386 -0.17 -14.76 4.52
C LYS A 386 0.08 -14.80 3.01
N ALA A 387 -0.97 -14.95 2.18
CA ALA A 387 -0.86 -14.93 0.73
C ALA A 387 -0.30 -13.60 0.22
N GLU A 388 -0.84 -12.48 0.67
CA GLU A 388 -0.38 -11.12 0.36
C GLU A 388 1.09 -10.89 0.73
N VAL A 389 1.52 -11.36 1.90
CA VAL A 389 2.91 -11.23 2.36
C VAL A 389 3.85 -12.05 1.48
N LEU A 390 3.49 -13.30 1.14
CA LEU A 390 4.28 -14.15 0.24
C LEU A 390 4.39 -13.55 -1.16
N ASN A 391 3.27 -13.06 -1.72
CA ASN A 391 3.25 -12.35 -3.02
C ASN A 391 4.09 -11.09 -2.99
N SER A 392 3.97 -10.27 -1.93
CA SER A 392 4.74 -9.03 -1.77
C SER A 392 6.25 -9.31 -1.74
N TYR A 393 6.70 -10.26 -0.95
CA TYR A 393 8.12 -10.60 -0.91
C TYR A 393 8.61 -11.25 -2.20
N ASN A 394 7.79 -12.10 -2.83
CA ASN A 394 8.11 -12.66 -4.15
C ASN A 394 8.34 -11.56 -5.19
N TYR A 395 7.45 -10.58 -5.23
CA TYR A 395 7.49 -9.51 -6.22
C TYR A 395 8.56 -8.45 -5.96
N PHE A 396 8.61 -7.91 -4.73
CA PHE A 396 9.52 -6.79 -4.43
C PHE A 396 10.94 -7.21 -4.06
N VAL A 397 11.11 -8.41 -3.49
CA VAL A 397 12.40 -8.90 -2.98
C VAL A 397 12.92 -10.08 -3.81
N GLY A 398 12.05 -10.75 -4.58
CA GLY A 398 12.38 -11.96 -5.34
C GLY A 398 12.49 -13.23 -4.49
N ASN A 399 12.10 -13.16 -3.21
CA ASN A 399 12.20 -14.27 -2.25
C ASN A 399 10.99 -14.30 -1.31
N PRO A 400 10.03 -15.23 -1.46
CA PRO A 400 8.90 -15.36 -0.55
C PRO A 400 9.30 -15.62 0.91
N ASP A 401 10.44 -16.30 1.17
CA ASP A 401 10.97 -16.56 2.52
C ASP A 401 11.70 -15.34 3.10
N TYR A 402 11.04 -14.18 3.11
CA TYR A 402 11.62 -12.93 3.60
C TYR A 402 11.03 -12.48 4.95
N VAL A 403 10.05 -13.17 5.49
CA VAL A 403 9.30 -12.82 6.72
C VAL A 403 10.24 -12.52 7.90
N GLN A 404 11.21 -13.42 8.15
CA GLN A 404 12.16 -13.28 9.26
C GLN A 404 13.11 -12.10 9.05
N GLN A 405 13.57 -11.92 7.81
CA GLN A 405 14.47 -10.83 7.43
C GLN A 405 13.76 -9.48 7.55
N ASP A 406 12.49 -9.41 7.12
CA ASP A 406 11.70 -8.19 7.22
C ASP A 406 11.44 -7.80 8.68
N ALA A 407 10.98 -8.75 9.51
CA ALA A 407 10.83 -8.51 10.95
C ALA A 407 12.13 -8.02 11.60
N ALA A 408 13.26 -8.65 11.25
CA ALA A 408 14.57 -8.26 11.75
C ALA A 408 15.04 -6.87 11.30
N ARG A 409 14.56 -6.35 10.15
CA ARG A 409 14.84 -4.97 9.71
C ARG A 409 14.32 -3.96 10.73
N TYR A 410 13.10 -4.15 11.23
CA TYR A 410 12.47 -3.26 12.21
C TYR A 410 13.04 -3.45 13.63
N GLU A 411 13.34 -4.69 14.02
CA GLU A 411 13.95 -4.98 15.33
C GLU A 411 15.36 -4.39 15.47
N ARG A 412 16.10 -4.27 14.36
CA ARG A 412 17.47 -3.69 14.33
C ARG A 412 17.52 -2.18 14.27
N VAL A 413 16.39 -1.51 14.02
CA VAL A 413 16.37 -0.03 13.99
C VAL A 413 16.79 0.51 15.34
N THR A 414 17.78 1.39 15.34
CA THR A 414 18.27 2.08 16.54
C THR A 414 17.76 3.51 16.63
N ALA A 415 17.86 4.14 17.80
CA ALA A 415 17.53 5.56 17.96
C ALA A 415 18.41 6.46 17.06
N ALA A 416 19.67 6.06 16.85
CA ALA A 416 20.58 6.74 15.94
C ALA A 416 20.14 6.62 14.48
N ASP A 417 19.57 5.47 14.07
CA ASP A 417 19.01 5.31 12.72
C ASP A 417 17.80 6.21 12.52
N VAL A 418 16.89 6.28 13.48
CA VAL A 418 15.71 7.16 13.43
C VAL A 418 16.14 8.62 13.31
N GLN A 419 17.11 9.07 14.12
CA GLN A 419 17.66 10.42 14.04
C GLN A 419 18.33 10.68 12.68
N ARG A 420 19.14 9.74 12.20
CA ARG A 420 19.83 9.84 10.91
C ARG A 420 18.84 9.97 9.75
N VAL A 421 17.80 9.12 9.69
CA VAL A 421 16.80 9.21 8.61
C VAL A 421 15.96 10.48 8.72
N ALA A 422 15.60 10.93 9.93
CA ALA A 422 14.93 12.21 10.12
C ALA A 422 15.79 13.36 9.54
N LYS A 423 17.08 13.42 9.87
CA LYS A 423 18.01 14.41 9.33
C LYS A 423 18.17 14.28 7.81
N THR A 424 18.29 13.06 7.30
CA THR A 424 18.56 12.80 5.89
C THR A 424 17.38 13.12 4.99
N TYR A 425 16.14 12.84 5.42
CA TYR A 425 14.95 12.95 4.59
C TYR A 425 14.08 14.15 4.97
N LEU A 426 13.79 14.39 6.26
CA LEU A 426 12.95 15.51 6.67
C LEU A 426 13.71 16.85 6.77
N GLY A 427 15.05 16.81 6.78
CA GLY A 427 15.91 17.98 6.63
C GLY A 427 16.03 18.50 5.19
N ARG A 428 15.43 17.82 4.21
CA ARG A 428 15.43 18.22 2.79
C ARG A 428 14.24 19.12 2.45
N PRO A 429 14.29 19.83 1.31
CA PRO A 429 13.12 20.51 0.78
C PRO A 429 11.91 19.57 0.60
N LYS A 430 10.73 20.14 0.77
CA LYS A 430 9.44 19.42 0.77
C LYS A 430 8.39 20.14 -0.04
N ILE A 431 7.31 19.42 -0.37
CA ILE A 431 6.05 19.98 -0.82
C ILE A 431 5.18 20.24 0.41
N VAL A 432 4.62 21.42 0.52
CA VAL A 432 3.61 21.76 1.53
C VAL A 432 2.34 22.17 0.80
N LEU A 433 1.33 21.32 0.84
CA LEU A 433 0.01 21.63 0.31
C LEU A 433 -0.90 22.06 1.46
N THR A 434 -1.52 23.24 1.33
CA THR A 434 -2.62 23.65 2.21
C THR A 434 -3.93 23.49 1.44
N VAL A 435 -4.78 22.57 1.86
CA VAL A 435 -6.17 22.52 1.39
C VAL A 435 -6.99 23.43 2.28
N VAL A 436 -7.74 24.38 1.67
CA VAL A 436 -8.51 25.40 2.38
C VAL A 436 -9.96 25.42 1.93
N PRO A 437 -10.90 25.90 2.77
CA PRO A 437 -12.28 26.13 2.33
C PRO A 437 -12.33 27.06 1.13
N GLU A 438 -13.34 26.87 0.26
CA GLU A 438 -13.58 27.74 -0.90
C GLU A 438 -13.64 29.24 -0.50
N GLY A 439 -12.95 30.11 -1.24
CA GLY A 439 -12.83 31.53 -0.97
C GLY A 439 -11.89 31.91 0.19
N LYS A 440 -11.10 30.96 0.73
CA LYS A 440 -10.20 31.18 1.88
C LYS A 440 -8.72 30.93 1.55
N LYS A 441 -8.27 31.38 0.37
CA LYS A 441 -6.84 31.26 -0.01
C LYS A 441 -5.88 31.99 0.94
N ASP A 442 -6.36 32.99 1.66
CA ASP A 442 -5.64 33.68 2.71
C ASP A 442 -5.20 32.78 3.88
N MET A 443 -5.85 31.62 4.03
CA MET A 443 -5.42 30.59 5.00
C MET A 443 -4.24 29.73 4.51
N MET A 444 -3.74 29.92 3.31
CA MET A 444 -2.58 29.19 2.77
C MET A 444 -1.33 29.43 3.63
N LEU A 445 -0.59 28.36 3.91
CA LEU A 445 0.76 28.50 4.45
C LEU A 445 1.69 29.03 3.34
N THR A 446 2.46 30.05 3.66
CA THR A 446 3.43 30.66 2.74
C THR A 446 4.84 30.53 3.27
N ALA A 447 5.84 30.74 2.42
CA ALA A 447 7.26 30.69 2.77
C ALA A 447 7.70 31.79 3.77
N SER A 448 6.81 32.50 4.40
CA SER A 448 7.10 33.61 5.29
C SER A 448 7.39 33.18 6.72
N GLY A 449 8.63 32.92 6.99
CA GLY A 449 9.25 32.91 8.32
C GLY A 449 10.54 33.70 8.34
N GLY A 450 10.89 34.41 7.30
CA GLY A 450 12.00 35.33 7.25
C GLY A 450 11.46 36.77 7.20
N ASP A 451 11.62 37.51 8.28
CA ASP A 451 11.38 38.96 8.33
C ASP A 451 11.93 39.64 7.08
N ARG A 452 11.04 40.41 6.40
CA ARG A 452 11.46 41.54 5.59
C ARG A 452 11.49 42.77 6.46
#